data_b50d54239403108b49b6867cf275d28f
#
_entry.id   b50d54239403108b49b6867cf275d28f
#
_cell.length_a   1.000
_cell.length_b   1.000
_cell.length_c   1.000
_cell.angle_alpha   90.00
_cell.angle_beta   90.00
_cell.angle_gamma   90.00
#
_symmetry.space_group_name_H-M   'P 1'
#
loop_
_entity.id
_entity.type
_entity.pdbx_description
1 polymer ?
#
loop_
_entity_poly.entity_id
_entity_poly.type
_entity_poly.pdbx_seq_one_letter_code
_entity_poly.pdbx_strand_id
1 'polypeptide(L)'
;FEGRTYQYPITIERERNYHHGVLKSEAFLVSKAREMDREVMIECRYDANAGNDAVYRDFPHEFKCKITYRLTAEGLEQEVVFFNRSETRMPLGVGFHTPLTIPFAGGIDADYVMRLAVGEEVELDGRNLPTGRRLPLSEQFSKLRREGLQVTGCGPIEAGFTLREIDVDGKPFRGALVEHLRTGVRTCYELSLI
;
A
#
# COMPACT_ATOMS: atom_id res chain seq x y z
N PHE A 1 14.24 -11.32 13.51
CA PHE A 1 13.32 -10.75 14.49
C PHE A 1 13.39 -11.55 15.79
N GLU A 2 13.72 -10.94 16.92
CA GLU A 2 13.84 -11.57 18.23
C GLU A 2 14.69 -12.86 18.23
N GLY A 3 15.83 -12.82 17.55
CA GLY A 3 16.75 -13.96 17.44
C GLY A 3 16.31 -15.06 16.47
N ARG A 4 15.12 -14.99 15.89
CA ARG A 4 14.63 -15.92 14.88
C ARG A 4 14.95 -15.42 13.48
N THR A 5 15.48 -16.31 12.65
CA THR A 5 15.73 -16.06 11.22
C THR A 5 14.54 -16.58 10.41
N TYR A 6 14.00 -15.77 9.51
CA TYR A 6 12.99 -16.14 8.54
C TYR A 6 13.64 -16.24 7.18
N GLN A 7 13.40 -17.34 6.49
CA GLN A 7 13.96 -17.57 5.17
C GLN A 7 12.83 -17.78 4.18
N TYR A 8 12.71 -16.86 3.23
CA TYR A 8 11.71 -16.92 2.17
C TYR A 8 12.32 -17.43 0.88
N PRO A 9 11.55 -18.10 0.01
CA PRO A 9 12.01 -18.48 -1.32
C PRO A 9 12.37 -17.23 -2.13
N ILE A 10 13.40 -17.32 -2.98
CA ILE A 10 13.74 -16.23 -3.90
C ILE A 10 12.74 -16.27 -5.06
N THR A 11 12.05 -15.15 -5.29
CA THR A 11 11.10 -14.99 -6.41
C THR A 11 11.56 -13.94 -7.41
N ILE A 12 12.56 -13.12 -7.06
CA ILE A 12 13.25 -12.18 -7.96
C ILE A 12 14.74 -12.48 -7.89
N GLU A 13 15.23 -13.16 -8.92
CA GLU A 13 16.63 -13.63 -8.96
C GLU A 13 17.65 -12.49 -8.97
N ARG A 14 17.38 -11.40 -9.72
CA ARG A 14 18.28 -10.27 -9.86
C ARG A 14 18.65 -9.64 -8.50
N GLU A 15 17.64 -9.43 -7.66
CA GLU A 15 17.80 -8.81 -6.34
C GLU A 15 17.90 -9.85 -5.21
N ARG A 16 17.71 -11.14 -5.54
CA ARG A 16 17.65 -12.24 -4.56
C ARG A 16 16.62 -11.98 -3.45
N ASN A 17 15.45 -11.48 -3.83
CA ASN A 17 14.38 -11.10 -2.94
C ASN A 17 13.14 -11.99 -3.07
N TYR A 18 12.35 -12.04 -1.99
CA TYR A 18 10.98 -12.54 -1.98
C TYR A 18 10.02 -11.38 -2.21
N HIS A 19 9.17 -11.48 -3.23
CA HIS A 19 8.37 -10.37 -3.67
C HIS A 19 6.92 -10.48 -3.20
N HIS A 20 6.37 -9.37 -2.66
CA HIS A 20 4.97 -9.19 -2.27
C HIS A 20 4.46 -10.02 -1.07
N GLY A 21 5.35 -10.61 -0.27
CA GLY A 21 4.98 -11.30 0.97
C GLY A 21 4.15 -12.57 0.80
N VAL A 22 3.79 -13.18 1.93
CA VAL A 22 3.23 -14.54 1.98
C VAL A 22 1.74 -14.62 1.61
N LEU A 23 1.00 -13.49 1.63
CA LEU A 23 -0.45 -13.50 1.38
C LEU A 23 -0.85 -13.11 -0.04
N LYS A 24 0.09 -12.74 -0.92
CA LYS A 24 -0.22 -12.18 -2.25
C LYS A 24 -1.08 -13.08 -3.14
N SER A 25 -0.97 -14.40 -2.99
CA SER A 25 -1.66 -15.39 -3.85
C SER A 25 -2.63 -16.26 -3.07
N GLU A 26 -2.86 -15.93 -1.80
CA GLU A 26 -3.73 -16.74 -0.96
C GLU A 26 -5.22 -16.42 -1.19
N ALA A 27 -6.05 -17.45 -1.14
CA ALA A 27 -7.49 -17.30 -1.24
C ALA A 27 -8.08 -16.86 0.09
N PHE A 28 -8.72 -15.69 0.12
CA PHE A 28 -9.47 -15.22 1.28
C PHE A 28 -10.91 -15.72 1.23
N LEU A 29 -11.39 -16.23 2.36
CA LEU A 29 -12.80 -16.64 2.50
C LEU A 29 -13.65 -15.38 2.71
N VAL A 30 -14.70 -15.21 1.90
CA VAL A 30 -15.73 -14.20 2.18
C VAL A 30 -16.54 -14.66 3.40
N SER A 31 -16.38 -13.93 4.52
CA SER A 31 -17.03 -14.26 5.80
C SER A 31 -18.35 -13.51 5.99
N LYS A 32 -18.50 -12.34 5.36
CA LYS A 32 -19.74 -11.56 5.36
C LYS A 32 -19.88 -10.79 4.04
N ALA A 33 -21.11 -10.63 3.58
CA ALA A 33 -21.48 -9.70 2.54
C ALA A 33 -22.85 -9.08 2.93
N ARG A 34 -22.94 -7.75 2.85
CA ARG A 34 -24.17 -7.00 3.19
C ARG A 34 -24.36 -5.86 2.22
N GLU A 35 -25.58 -5.67 1.80
CA GLU A 35 -26.06 -4.51 1.09
C GLU A 35 -27.00 -3.72 2.01
N MET A 36 -26.78 -2.43 2.12
CA MET A 36 -27.56 -1.46 2.88
C MET A 36 -27.87 -0.28 1.96
N ASP A 37 -28.81 0.59 2.32
CA ASP A 37 -29.31 1.67 1.45
C ASP A 37 -28.21 2.53 0.80
N ARG A 38 -27.09 2.73 1.48
CA ARG A 38 -25.99 3.63 1.03
C ARG A 38 -24.62 3.02 1.11
N GLU A 39 -24.53 1.74 1.43
CA GLU A 39 -23.25 1.05 1.64
C GLU A 39 -23.36 -0.41 1.19
N VAL A 40 -22.33 -0.88 0.51
CA VAL A 40 -22.07 -2.32 0.32
C VAL A 40 -20.84 -2.69 1.12
N MET A 41 -20.93 -3.73 1.95
CA MET A 41 -19.83 -4.20 2.77
C MET A 41 -19.52 -5.66 2.48
N ILE A 42 -18.21 -5.94 2.29
CA ILE A 42 -17.69 -7.31 2.16
C ILE A 42 -16.56 -7.48 3.17
N GLU A 43 -16.63 -8.55 3.98
CA GLU A 43 -15.55 -8.95 4.87
C GLU A 43 -14.94 -10.26 4.35
N CYS A 44 -13.62 -10.23 4.16
CA CYS A 44 -12.82 -11.38 3.79
C CYS A 44 -11.86 -11.73 4.92
N ARG A 45 -11.54 -13.01 5.07
CA ARG A 45 -10.59 -13.47 6.08
C ARG A 45 -9.63 -14.52 5.53
N TYR A 46 -8.45 -14.54 6.11
CA TYR A 46 -7.45 -15.58 5.97
C TYR A 46 -7.00 -16.01 7.37
N ASP A 47 -6.95 -17.31 7.63
CA ASP A 47 -6.51 -17.88 8.91
C ASP A 47 -5.26 -18.72 8.65
N ALA A 48 -4.08 -18.19 9.02
CA ALA A 48 -2.82 -18.93 8.99
C ALA A 48 -2.67 -19.79 10.24
N ASN A 49 -2.38 -21.05 10.06
CA ASN A 49 -2.18 -22.02 11.14
C ASN A 49 -1.25 -23.16 10.70
N ALA A 50 -0.84 -24.01 11.62
CA ALA A 50 0.08 -25.12 11.35
C ALA A 50 -0.42 -26.10 10.26
N GLY A 51 -1.72 -26.16 9.99
CA GLY A 51 -2.31 -26.95 8.92
C GLY A 51 -2.32 -26.22 7.56
N ASN A 52 -1.95 -24.94 7.51
CA ASN A 52 -1.86 -24.16 6.28
C ASN A 52 -0.41 -24.14 5.79
N ASP A 53 -0.04 -25.13 5.01
CA ASP A 53 1.36 -25.44 4.68
C ASP A 53 2.11 -24.34 3.95
N ALA A 54 1.47 -23.59 3.05
CA ALA A 54 2.16 -22.61 2.21
C ALA A 54 2.64 -21.40 3.02
N VAL A 55 1.75 -20.76 3.76
CA VAL A 55 2.06 -19.54 4.52
C VAL A 55 2.79 -19.90 5.82
N TYR A 56 2.31 -20.89 6.56
CA TYR A 56 2.91 -21.28 7.84
C TYR A 56 4.33 -21.84 7.71
N ARG A 57 4.64 -22.55 6.62
CA ARG A 57 5.99 -23.04 6.35
C ARG A 57 7.01 -21.92 6.25
N ASP A 58 6.70 -20.85 5.50
CA ASP A 58 7.63 -19.74 5.22
C ASP A 58 7.57 -18.65 6.30
N PHE A 59 6.43 -18.53 6.97
CA PHE A 59 6.18 -17.60 8.07
C PHE A 59 5.45 -18.29 9.22
N PRO A 60 6.17 -19.03 10.10
CA PRO A 60 5.60 -19.94 11.08
C PRO A 60 5.02 -19.20 12.29
N HIS A 61 3.97 -18.47 12.05
CA HIS A 61 3.10 -17.80 13.01
C HIS A 61 1.64 -18.13 12.72
N GLU A 62 0.89 -18.31 13.77
CA GLU A 62 -0.55 -18.41 13.67
C GLU A 62 -1.16 -17.01 13.74
N PHE A 63 -1.92 -16.63 12.75
CA PHE A 63 -2.57 -15.32 12.71
C PHE A 63 -3.85 -15.34 11.89
N LYS A 64 -4.69 -14.36 12.11
CA LYS A 64 -5.84 -14.06 11.27
C LYS A 64 -5.64 -12.72 10.59
N CYS A 65 -5.82 -12.66 9.28
CA CYS A 65 -5.96 -11.43 8.52
C CYS A 65 -7.43 -11.24 8.15
N LYS A 66 -7.99 -10.10 8.51
CA LYS A 66 -9.35 -9.69 8.15
C LYS A 66 -9.25 -8.44 7.27
N ILE A 67 -9.92 -8.48 6.12
CA ILE A 67 -10.05 -7.33 5.22
C ILE A 67 -11.52 -7.00 5.10
N THR A 68 -11.89 -5.77 5.43
CA THR A 68 -13.26 -5.27 5.24
C THR A 68 -13.25 -4.18 4.18
N TYR A 69 -14.04 -4.37 3.15
CA TYR A 69 -14.31 -3.37 2.13
C TYR A 69 -15.67 -2.74 2.38
N ARG A 70 -15.74 -1.40 2.36
CA ARG A 70 -16.98 -0.62 2.40
C ARG A 70 -17.02 0.30 1.21
N LEU A 71 -18.01 0.13 0.34
CA LEU A 71 -18.25 0.99 -0.82
C LEU A 71 -19.44 1.88 -0.53
N THR A 72 -19.24 3.18 -0.63
CA THR A 72 -20.27 4.23 -0.49
C THR A 72 -20.22 5.16 -1.70
N ALA A 73 -21.06 6.20 -1.69
CA ALA A 73 -21.00 7.28 -2.70
C ALA A 73 -19.72 8.11 -2.61
N GLU A 74 -19.09 8.17 -1.44
CA GLU A 74 -17.85 8.92 -1.19
C GLU A 74 -16.60 8.15 -1.64
N GLY A 75 -16.68 6.81 -1.76
CA GLY A 75 -15.55 6.00 -2.17
C GLY A 75 -15.51 4.60 -1.60
N LEU A 76 -14.36 3.97 -1.73
CA LEU A 76 -14.07 2.63 -1.21
C LEU A 76 -13.13 2.75 0.00
N GLU A 77 -13.59 2.29 1.15
CA GLU A 77 -12.77 2.07 2.34
C GLU A 77 -12.27 0.61 2.38
N GLN A 78 -11.00 0.44 2.67
CA GLN A 78 -10.38 -0.87 2.92
C GLN A 78 -9.75 -0.86 4.32
N GLU A 79 -10.33 -1.61 5.25
CA GLU A 79 -9.78 -1.84 6.58
C GLU A 79 -9.08 -3.19 6.62
N VAL A 80 -7.85 -3.23 7.14
CA VAL A 80 -7.08 -4.48 7.29
C VAL A 80 -6.64 -4.65 8.73
N VAL A 81 -7.02 -5.77 9.34
CA VAL A 81 -6.72 -6.07 10.74
C VAL A 81 -6.02 -7.42 10.84
N PHE A 82 -4.87 -7.43 11.51
CA PHE A 82 -4.15 -8.65 11.85
C PHE A 82 -4.34 -8.99 13.32
N PHE A 83 -4.67 -10.25 13.60
CA PHE A 83 -4.74 -10.80 14.93
C PHE A 83 -3.63 -11.84 15.07
N ASN A 84 -2.60 -11.55 15.85
CA ASN A 84 -1.59 -12.52 16.22
C ASN A 84 -2.23 -13.57 17.16
N ARG A 85 -2.17 -14.83 16.77
CA ARG A 85 -2.67 -15.98 17.53
C ARG A 85 -1.55 -16.88 18.03
N SER A 86 -0.30 -16.55 17.65
CA SER A 86 0.87 -17.25 18.20
C SER A 86 1.09 -16.85 19.64
N GLU A 87 1.72 -17.72 20.42
CA GLU A 87 2.16 -17.42 21.78
C GLU A 87 3.30 -16.39 21.83
N THR A 88 3.98 -16.19 20.70
CA THR A 88 5.13 -15.28 20.56
C THR A 88 4.77 -14.02 19.75
N ARG A 89 5.58 -12.99 19.87
CA ARG A 89 5.46 -11.78 19.02
C ARG A 89 5.71 -12.15 17.56
N MET A 90 4.95 -11.53 16.69
CA MET A 90 4.99 -11.72 15.24
C MET A 90 5.47 -10.42 14.56
N PRO A 91 6.50 -10.47 13.70
CA PRO A 91 6.84 -9.31 12.89
C PRO A 91 5.75 -9.06 11.86
N LEU A 92 5.36 -7.81 11.68
CA LEU A 92 4.31 -7.45 10.73
C LEU A 92 4.76 -6.31 9.83
N GLY A 93 4.67 -6.54 8.52
CA GLY A 93 4.78 -5.52 7.48
C GLY A 93 3.63 -5.72 6.49
N VAL A 94 2.90 -4.65 6.20
CA VAL A 94 1.75 -4.68 5.30
C VAL A 94 1.92 -3.62 4.23
N GLY A 95 1.63 -3.98 2.98
CA GLY A 95 1.63 -3.05 1.86
C GLY A 95 0.58 -3.46 0.83
N PHE A 96 0.12 -2.49 0.05
CA PHE A 96 -0.83 -2.70 -1.04
C PHE A 96 -0.28 -2.10 -2.32
N HIS A 97 -0.42 -2.83 -3.42
CA HIS A 97 -0.24 -2.30 -4.75
C HIS A 97 -1.61 -1.88 -5.29
N THR A 98 -1.84 -0.58 -5.36
CA THR A 98 -3.11 -0.03 -5.82
C THR A 98 -2.92 0.60 -7.20
N PRO A 99 -3.22 -0.11 -8.31
CA PRO A 99 -3.11 0.44 -9.65
C PRO A 99 -4.19 1.47 -9.91
N LEU A 100 -3.85 2.51 -10.66
CA LEU A 100 -4.79 3.49 -11.20
C LEU A 100 -4.63 3.53 -12.71
N THR A 101 -5.73 3.30 -13.43
CA THR A 101 -5.75 3.47 -14.90
C THR A 101 -5.87 4.95 -15.23
N ILE A 102 -4.96 5.46 -16.04
CA ILE A 102 -4.98 6.81 -16.58
C ILE A 102 -5.08 6.68 -18.11
N PRO A 103 -5.94 7.48 -18.76
CA PRO A 103 -6.86 8.49 -18.23
C PRO A 103 -8.13 7.91 -17.60
N PHE A 104 -8.57 8.40 -16.43
CA PHE A 104 -9.83 7.99 -15.79
C PHE A 104 -10.98 8.99 -15.96
N ALA A 105 -10.68 10.23 -16.35
CA ALA A 105 -11.66 11.31 -16.58
C ALA A 105 -11.57 11.90 -18.01
N GLY A 106 -11.14 11.06 -18.97
CA GLY A 106 -10.91 11.47 -20.36
C GLY A 106 -9.60 12.23 -20.56
N GLY A 107 -9.38 12.78 -21.76
CA GLY A 107 -8.14 13.47 -22.11
C GLY A 107 -6.98 12.52 -22.42
N ILE A 108 -5.76 12.98 -22.16
CA ILE A 108 -4.51 12.23 -22.34
C ILE A 108 -3.73 12.21 -21.02
N ASP A 109 -2.76 11.34 -20.88
CA ASP A 109 -1.96 11.17 -19.64
C ASP A 109 -1.30 12.47 -19.19
N ALA A 110 -0.91 13.35 -20.12
CA ALA A 110 -0.32 14.65 -19.82
C ALA A 110 -1.31 15.65 -19.15
N ASP A 111 -2.60 15.37 -19.18
CA ASP A 111 -3.61 16.19 -18.49
C ASP A 111 -3.68 15.88 -16.98
N TYR A 112 -2.91 14.90 -16.49
CA TYR A 112 -2.94 14.45 -15.11
C TYR A 112 -1.68 14.83 -14.34
N VAL A 113 -1.89 15.28 -13.11
CA VAL A 113 -0.86 15.60 -12.13
C VAL A 113 -1.00 14.71 -10.92
N MET A 114 0.11 14.14 -10.48
CA MET A 114 0.20 13.35 -9.26
C MET A 114 0.87 14.16 -8.15
N ARG A 115 0.32 14.13 -6.95
CA ARG A 115 0.93 14.60 -5.70
C ARG A 115 1.04 13.45 -4.71
N LEU A 116 2.14 13.39 -3.98
CA LEU A 116 2.36 12.39 -2.94
C LEU A 116 2.67 13.06 -1.60
N ALA A 117 2.01 12.59 -0.56
CA ALA A 117 2.22 13.05 0.82
C ALA A 117 3.48 12.40 1.44
N VAL A 118 4.64 12.63 0.81
CA VAL A 118 5.93 12.02 1.18
C VAL A 118 6.74 12.91 2.12
N GLY A 119 7.44 12.30 3.08
CA GLY A 119 8.34 12.96 4.03
C GLY A 119 9.80 12.87 3.60
N GLU A 120 10.50 11.87 4.07
CA GLU A 120 11.90 11.59 3.75
C GLU A 120 11.98 10.39 2.81
N GLU A 121 13.01 10.36 1.99
CA GLU A 121 13.31 9.19 1.15
C GLU A 121 13.97 8.09 1.99
N VAL A 122 13.55 6.86 1.75
CA VAL A 122 14.17 5.68 2.39
C VAL A 122 15.33 5.24 1.52
N GLU A 123 16.55 5.24 2.07
CA GLU A 123 17.70 4.72 1.35
C GLU A 123 17.55 3.21 1.13
N LEU A 124 17.74 2.80 -0.12
CA LEU A 124 17.73 1.39 -0.52
C LEU A 124 19.15 0.93 -0.86
N ASP A 125 19.48 -0.32 -0.55
CA ASP A 125 20.71 -0.97 -0.96
C ASP A 125 20.65 -1.48 -2.41
N GLY A 126 21.72 -2.13 -2.88
CA GLY A 126 21.78 -2.70 -4.24
C GLY A 126 20.81 -3.86 -4.49
N ARG A 127 20.06 -4.29 -3.49
CA ARG A 127 18.97 -5.26 -3.58
C ARG A 127 17.60 -4.65 -3.43
N ASN A 128 17.49 -3.33 -3.48
CA ASN A 128 16.25 -2.57 -3.21
C ASN A 128 15.67 -2.81 -1.80
N LEU A 129 16.53 -3.11 -0.81
CA LEU A 129 16.11 -3.26 0.58
C LEU A 129 16.45 -2.00 1.39
N PRO A 130 15.59 -1.59 2.34
CA PRO A 130 15.86 -0.44 3.18
C PRO A 130 17.14 -0.65 4.02
N THR A 131 18.07 0.32 3.96
CA THR A 131 19.28 0.34 4.78
C THR A 131 19.02 0.78 6.23
N GLY A 132 17.84 1.31 6.50
CA GLY A 132 17.49 1.96 7.76
C GLY A 132 17.79 3.46 7.78
N ARG A 133 18.50 4.00 6.78
CA ARG A 133 18.78 5.44 6.70
C ARG A 133 17.65 6.20 6.01
N ARG A 134 17.50 7.46 6.41
CA ARG A 134 16.57 8.43 5.82
C ARG A 134 17.38 9.53 5.13
N LEU A 135 16.92 9.92 3.96
CA LEU A 135 17.54 10.96 3.14
C LEU A 135 16.56 12.11 2.94
N PRO A 136 17.04 13.35 2.83
CA PRO A 136 16.22 14.46 2.37
C PRO A 136 15.62 14.14 0.99
N LEU A 137 14.40 14.64 0.74
CA LEU A 137 13.82 14.52 -0.61
C LEU A 137 14.68 15.23 -1.65
N SER A 138 14.86 14.59 -2.79
CA SER A 138 15.40 15.24 -3.98
C SER A 138 14.52 16.41 -4.41
N GLU A 139 15.02 17.29 -5.30
CA GLU A 139 14.23 18.39 -5.85
C GLU A 139 12.97 17.89 -6.57
N GLN A 140 13.09 16.81 -7.33
CA GLN A 140 11.95 16.15 -7.99
C GLN A 140 10.86 15.73 -7.00
N PHE A 141 11.22 15.02 -5.92
CA PHE A 141 10.27 14.55 -4.93
C PHE A 141 9.74 15.68 -4.04
N SER A 142 10.54 16.70 -3.81
CA SER A 142 10.08 17.93 -3.15
C SER A 142 9.00 18.63 -3.97
N LYS A 143 9.18 18.72 -5.28
CA LYS A 143 8.19 19.27 -6.22
C LYS A 143 6.94 18.38 -6.28
N LEU A 144 7.11 17.06 -6.40
CA LEU A 144 6.01 16.08 -6.39
C LEU A 144 5.10 16.26 -5.15
N ARG A 145 5.69 16.55 -4.00
CA ARG A 145 4.95 16.82 -2.77
C ARG A 145 4.23 18.16 -2.75
N ARG A 146 4.91 19.25 -3.16
CA ARG A 146 4.39 20.61 -3.05
C ARG A 146 3.37 20.94 -4.15
N GLU A 147 3.75 20.68 -5.38
CA GLU A 147 3.07 21.16 -6.59
C GLU A 147 2.45 20.03 -7.41
N GLY A 148 2.99 18.83 -7.24
CA GLY A 148 2.72 17.71 -8.10
C GLY A 148 3.62 17.67 -9.34
N LEU A 149 3.60 16.54 -10.03
CA LEU A 149 4.26 16.33 -11.30
C LEU A 149 3.27 15.72 -12.30
N GLN A 150 3.38 16.12 -13.56
CA GLN A 150 2.63 15.43 -14.62
C GLN A 150 3.02 13.97 -14.65
N VAL A 151 2.03 13.09 -14.77
CA VAL A 151 2.24 11.64 -14.72
C VAL A 151 3.23 11.18 -15.80
N THR A 152 3.15 11.75 -17.00
CA THR A 152 4.07 11.45 -18.09
C THR A 152 5.50 11.94 -17.86
N GLY A 153 5.67 12.94 -17.00
CA GLY A 153 6.99 13.54 -16.68
C GLY A 153 7.69 12.92 -15.48
N CYS A 154 7.02 12.04 -14.75
CA CYS A 154 7.60 11.44 -13.53
C CYS A 154 8.66 10.38 -13.84
N GLY A 155 8.55 9.69 -14.99
CA GLY A 155 9.30 8.45 -15.23
C GLY A 155 8.96 7.35 -14.23
N PRO A 156 9.60 6.18 -14.31
CA PRO A 156 9.48 5.15 -13.28
C PRO A 156 10.03 5.65 -11.95
N ILE A 157 9.25 5.57 -10.88
CA ILE A 157 9.67 5.90 -9.52
C ILE A 157 9.74 4.59 -8.73
N GLU A 158 10.96 4.11 -8.49
CA GLU A 158 11.25 2.98 -7.61
C GLU A 158 11.90 3.53 -6.33
N ALA A 159 11.09 4.10 -5.44
CA ALA A 159 11.57 4.72 -4.21
C ALA A 159 10.62 4.45 -3.04
N GLY A 160 11.17 4.33 -1.85
CA GLY A 160 10.43 4.28 -0.61
C GLY A 160 10.44 5.64 0.09
N PHE A 161 9.35 6.00 0.73
CA PHE A 161 9.24 7.26 1.46
C PHE A 161 8.61 7.06 2.83
N THR A 162 8.97 7.93 3.77
CA THR A 162 8.14 8.11 4.95
C THR A 162 6.89 8.90 4.56
N LEU A 163 5.80 8.67 5.28
CA LEU A 163 4.57 9.42 5.08
C LEU A 163 4.64 10.75 5.82
N ARG A 164 4.17 11.83 5.19
CA ARG A 164 4.02 13.15 5.78
C ARG A 164 2.67 13.73 5.39
N GLU A 165 2.03 14.40 6.32
CA GLU A 165 0.82 15.16 6.03
C GLU A 165 1.12 16.38 5.14
N ILE A 166 0.27 16.61 4.14
CA ILE A 166 0.27 17.79 3.27
C ILE A 166 -1.09 18.46 3.30
N ASP A 167 -1.15 19.73 2.92
CA ASP A 167 -2.42 20.41 2.72
C ASP A 167 -2.98 20.17 1.32
N VAL A 168 -4.25 19.80 1.26
CA VAL A 168 -5.03 19.71 0.02
C VAL A 168 -6.34 20.45 0.24
N ASP A 169 -6.48 21.61 -0.42
CA ASP A 169 -7.68 22.48 -0.31
C ASP A 169 -8.03 22.88 1.14
N GLY A 170 -7.03 23.18 1.96
CA GLY A 170 -7.20 23.57 3.36
C GLY A 170 -7.49 22.41 4.31
N LYS A 171 -7.29 21.16 3.86
CA LYS A 171 -7.47 19.97 4.68
C LYS A 171 -6.19 19.14 4.76
N PRO A 172 -5.89 18.56 5.94
CA PRO A 172 -4.77 17.64 6.08
C PRO A 172 -5.03 16.37 5.25
N PHE A 173 -4.02 15.94 4.51
CA PHE A 173 -4.09 14.74 3.65
C PHE A 173 -2.82 13.90 3.77
N ARG A 174 -2.99 12.59 3.83
CA ARG A 174 -1.89 11.60 3.85
C ARG A 174 -2.15 10.53 2.80
N GLY A 175 -1.39 10.54 1.72
CA GLY A 175 -1.60 9.54 0.67
C GLY A 175 -1.10 9.98 -0.69
N ALA A 176 -1.78 9.50 -1.72
CA ALA A 176 -1.56 9.85 -3.11
C ALA A 176 -2.81 10.49 -3.71
N LEU A 177 -2.61 11.56 -4.45
CA LEU A 177 -3.64 12.29 -5.16
C LEU A 177 -3.27 12.36 -6.65
N VAL A 178 -4.20 11.99 -7.52
CA VAL A 178 -4.09 12.22 -8.97
C VAL A 178 -5.26 13.07 -9.43
N GLU A 179 -4.96 14.18 -10.08
CA GLU A 179 -5.94 15.16 -10.53
C GLU A 179 -5.87 15.36 -12.04
N HIS A 180 -7.03 15.39 -12.68
CA HIS A 180 -7.17 15.82 -14.07
C HIS A 180 -7.27 17.35 -14.14
N LEU A 181 -6.26 18.03 -14.70
CA LEU A 181 -6.08 19.47 -14.62
C LEU A 181 -7.21 20.31 -15.21
N ARG A 182 -7.88 19.80 -16.24
CA ARG A 182 -8.95 20.56 -16.94
C ARG A 182 -10.31 20.43 -16.29
N THR A 183 -10.61 19.30 -15.68
CA THR A 183 -11.92 19.04 -15.10
C THR A 183 -11.94 19.14 -13.58
N GLY A 184 -10.78 19.10 -12.94
CA GLY A 184 -10.66 19.02 -11.48
C GLY A 184 -11.10 17.68 -10.86
N VAL A 185 -11.39 16.67 -11.70
CA VAL A 185 -11.72 15.33 -11.20
C VAL A 185 -10.49 14.71 -10.56
N ARG A 186 -10.65 14.19 -9.36
CA ARG A 186 -9.57 13.64 -8.53
C ARG A 186 -9.80 12.21 -8.14
N THR A 187 -8.72 11.43 -8.05
CA THR A 187 -8.68 10.15 -7.34
C THR A 187 -7.71 10.28 -6.18
N CYS A 188 -8.17 9.96 -4.98
CA CYS A 188 -7.38 10.04 -3.75
C CYS A 188 -7.21 8.65 -3.15
N TYR A 189 -5.97 8.32 -2.77
CA TYR A 189 -5.65 7.17 -1.93
C TYR A 189 -5.19 7.70 -0.58
N GLU A 190 -6.07 7.72 0.39
CA GLU A 190 -5.77 8.21 1.74
C GLU A 190 -5.37 7.05 2.65
N LEU A 191 -4.37 7.27 3.48
CA LEU A 191 -3.87 6.30 4.45
C LEU A 191 -4.15 6.77 5.86
N SER A 192 -4.88 5.96 6.62
CA SER A 192 -5.06 6.12 8.07
C SER A 192 -4.50 4.91 8.81
N LEU A 193 -3.86 5.16 9.95
CA LEU A 193 -3.46 4.13 10.90
C LEU A 193 -4.39 4.23 12.11
N ILE A 194 -5.04 3.15 12.45
CA ILE A 194 -5.95 3.03 13.59
C ILE A 194 -5.22 2.36 14.75
#